data_fe10a1f30afe2c50fca193aacb80c30f
#
_entry.id   fe10a1f30afe2c50fca193aacb80c30f
#
_cell.length_a   1.000
_cell.length_b   1.000
_cell.length_c   1.000
_cell.angle_alpha   90.00
_cell.angle_beta   90.00
_cell.angle_gamma   90.00
#
_symmetry.space_group_name_H-M   'P 1'
#
loop_
_entity.id
_entity.type
_entity.pdbx_description
1 polymer ?
#
loop_
_entity_poly.entity_id
_entity_poly.type
_entity_poly.pdbx_seq_one_letter_code
_entity_poly.pdbx_strand_id
1 'polypeptide(L)'
;LGSPLFDPDKTPLLSKGRYRNKILQEIVQLLSLSTQAGRKGRGRISYAQLGINQLGAVYEGLLSYTGFFAKETLYEVKKADDASEDENRQAYFIPESEVDKYEEDEFVTLPDPNNPEAPSRKVKYEEGTFIYRLAGRDREKSASYYTPEVLTKAVVKYSLKELLNDKTADEILNLTICEPAMGSGAFLNEAVNQLADAYLQLKQKEIGESIPPGEYQRELQRVKAHIATHNCYGVD
;
A
#
# COMPACT_ATOMS: atom_id res chain seq x y z
N LEU A 1 5.60 18.31 -11.59
CA LEU A 1 5.52 16.90 -12.08
C LEU A 1 6.91 16.31 -12.39
N GLY A 2 7.92 16.62 -11.57
CA GLY A 2 9.28 16.09 -11.73
C GLY A 2 9.54 14.77 -10.98
N SER A 3 8.49 14.02 -10.60
CA SER A 3 8.65 12.74 -9.92
C SER A 3 9.08 11.64 -10.90
N PRO A 4 10.06 10.79 -10.54
CA PRO A 4 10.42 9.62 -11.34
C PRO A 4 9.25 8.68 -11.64
N LEU A 5 8.19 8.72 -10.84
CA LEU A 5 6.97 7.94 -11.03
C LEU A 5 6.26 8.25 -12.37
N PHE A 6 6.38 9.49 -12.87
CA PHE A 6 5.78 9.95 -14.12
C PHE A 6 6.79 10.08 -15.25
N ASP A 7 8.01 9.60 -15.04
CA ASP A 7 9.07 9.63 -16.06
C ASP A 7 8.86 8.47 -17.04
N PRO A 8 8.62 8.73 -18.34
CA PRO A 8 8.44 7.69 -19.35
C PRO A 8 9.63 6.74 -19.45
N ASP A 9 10.84 7.22 -19.18
CA ASP A 9 12.07 6.40 -19.24
C ASP A 9 12.14 5.38 -18.08
N LYS A 10 11.43 5.64 -16.98
CA LYS A 10 11.31 4.71 -15.85
C LYS A 10 10.19 3.68 -16.03
N THR A 11 9.30 3.91 -16.99
CA THR A 11 8.16 3.02 -17.29
C THR A 11 8.16 2.58 -18.76
N PRO A 12 9.24 1.90 -19.25
CA PRO A 12 9.42 1.63 -20.67
C PRO A 12 8.35 0.70 -21.26
N LEU A 13 7.77 -0.20 -20.47
CA LEU A 13 6.68 -1.07 -20.91
C LEU A 13 5.40 -0.28 -21.14
N LEU A 14 5.05 0.62 -20.20
CA LEU A 14 3.88 1.48 -20.33
C LEU A 14 4.03 2.46 -21.49
N SER A 15 5.21 3.06 -21.65
CA SER A 15 5.50 4.07 -22.67
C SER A 15 5.45 3.50 -24.09
N LYS A 16 5.80 2.22 -24.27
CA LYS A 16 5.75 1.50 -25.56
C LYS A 16 4.38 0.84 -25.81
N GLY A 17 3.58 0.65 -24.77
CA GLY A 17 2.29 -0.02 -24.83
C GLY A 17 1.24 0.83 -25.58
N ARG A 18 0.43 0.17 -26.41
CA ARG A 18 -0.76 0.76 -27.00
C ARG A 18 -1.99 0.12 -26.40
N TYR A 19 -2.66 0.86 -25.52
CA TYR A 19 -3.86 0.38 -24.85
C TYR A 19 -5.11 0.75 -25.63
N ARG A 20 -6.07 -0.19 -25.70
CA ARG A 20 -7.38 0.08 -26.29
C ARG A 20 -8.15 1.04 -25.38
N ASN A 21 -8.86 2.01 -25.94
CA ASN A 21 -9.67 2.95 -25.16
C ASN A 21 -10.65 2.27 -24.21
N LYS A 22 -11.21 1.12 -24.60
CA LYS A 22 -12.08 0.33 -23.74
C LYS A 22 -11.41 -0.08 -22.44
N ILE A 23 -10.16 -0.57 -22.49
CA ILE A 23 -9.40 -0.98 -21.31
C ILE A 23 -9.12 0.22 -20.41
N LEU A 24 -8.72 1.36 -20.99
CA LEU A 24 -8.50 2.59 -20.22
C LEU A 24 -9.80 3.07 -19.53
N GLN A 25 -10.93 3.00 -20.21
CA GLN A 25 -12.23 3.31 -19.63
C GLN A 25 -12.58 2.37 -18.47
N GLU A 26 -12.36 1.07 -18.61
CA GLU A 26 -12.58 0.08 -17.55
C GLU A 26 -11.70 0.34 -16.33
N ILE A 27 -10.40 0.65 -16.52
CA ILE A 27 -9.49 1.00 -15.43
C ILE A 27 -9.99 2.26 -14.71
N VAL A 28 -10.34 3.31 -15.44
CA VAL A 28 -10.86 4.54 -14.85
C VAL A 28 -12.17 4.29 -14.09
N GLN A 29 -13.06 3.45 -14.61
CA GLN A 29 -14.27 3.04 -13.92
C GLN A 29 -13.99 2.31 -12.60
N LEU A 30 -13.10 1.32 -12.62
CA LEU A 30 -12.72 0.53 -11.44
C LEU A 30 -12.08 1.40 -10.36
N LEU A 31 -11.26 2.38 -10.75
CA LEU A 31 -10.62 3.30 -9.82
C LEU A 31 -11.54 4.40 -9.30
N SER A 32 -12.59 4.78 -10.06
CA SER A 32 -13.41 5.96 -9.74
C SER A 32 -14.76 5.63 -9.14
N LEU A 33 -15.27 4.42 -9.33
CA LEU A 33 -16.61 4.03 -8.93
C LEU A 33 -16.58 2.82 -7.96
N SER A 34 -17.47 2.88 -6.96
CA SER A 34 -17.63 1.77 -6.01
C SER A 34 -18.12 0.50 -6.72
N THR A 35 -17.69 -0.67 -6.21
CA THR A 35 -18.11 -1.99 -6.73
C THR A 35 -19.56 -2.31 -6.41
N GLN A 36 -20.10 -1.77 -5.31
CA GLN A 36 -21.48 -2.02 -4.90
C GLN A 36 -22.44 -1.03 -5.56
N ALA A 37 -23.34 -1.57 -6.36
CA ALA A 37 -24.51 -0.82 -6.83
C ALA A 37 -25.57 -0.83 -5.72
N GLY A 38 -25.62 0.26 -4.92
CA GLY A 38 -26.76 0.49 -4.04
C GLY A 38 -28.03 0.87 -4.83
N ARG A 39 -29.16 1.11 -4.13
CA ARG A 39 -30.42 1.59 -4.75
C ARG A 39 -30.26 2.84 -5.60
N LYS A 40 -29.17 3.62 -5.43
CA LYS A 40 -28.84 4.86 -6.16
C LYS A 40 -27.74 4.68 -7.21
N GLY A 41 -27.33 3.44 -7.53
CA GLY A 41 -26.23 3.17 -8.46
C GLY A 41 -24.85 3.23 -7.81
N ARG A 42 -23.79 3.15 -8.65
CA ARG A 42 -22.39 3.24 -8.20
C ARG A 42 -22.05 4.68 -7.80
N GLY A 43 -21.49 4.85 -6.60
CA GLY A 43 -20.98 6.14 -6.13
C GLY A 43 -19.55 6.40 -6.58
N ARG A 44 -19.12 7.66 -6.61
CA ARG A 44 -17.72 8.03 -6.80
C ARG A 44 -16.92 7.66 -5.55
N ILE A 45 -15.73 7.07 -5.77
CA ILE A 45 -14.76 6.83 -4.71
C ILE A 45 -14.00 8.12 -4.43
N SER A 46 -13.90 8.50 -3.16
CA SER A 46 -13.05 9.62 -2.72
C SER A 46 -11.79 9.08 -2.07
N TYR A 47 -10.64 9.47 -2.58
CA TYR A 47 -9.33 9.16 -2.02
C TYR A 47 -8.78 10.26 -1.11
N ALA A 48 -9.55 11.34 -0.89
CA ALA A 48 -9.12 12.50 -0.11
C ALA A 48 -8.80 12.17 1.37
N GLN A 49 -9.38 11.09 1.89
CA GLN A 49 -9.17 10.64 3.28
C GLN A 49 -8.29 9.39 3.37
N LEU A 50 -7.61 9.01 2.28
CA LEU A 50 -6.72 7.87 2.28
C LEU A 50 -5.50 8.19 3.16
N GLY A 51 -5.39 7.50 4.28
CA GLY A 51 -4.26 7.63 5.19
C GLY A 51 -2.99 6.94 4.63
N ILE A 52 -1.83 7.30 5.17
CA ILE A 52 -0.53 6.74 4.76
C ILE A 52 -0.52 5.20 4.86
N ASN A 53 -1.07 4.63 5.94
CA ASN A 53 -1.11 3.18 6.12
C ASN A 53 -2.00 2.50 5.07
N GLN A 54 -3.10 3.12 4.68
CA GLN A 54 -3.96 2.60 3.63
C GLN A 54 -3.28 2.69 2.25
N LEU A 55 -2.59 3.78 1.98
CA LEU A 55 -1.80 3.94 0.76
C LEU A 55 -0.66 2.92 0.71
N GLY A 56 0.04 2.71 1.83
CA GLY A 56 1.06 1.69 1.97
C GLY A 56 0.52 0.28 1.72
N ALA A 57 -0.64 -0.06 2.28
CA ALA A 57 -1.29 -1.36 2.05
C ALA A 57 -1.69 -1.57 0.57
N VAL A 58 -2.16 -0.53 -0.12
CA VAL A 58 -2.44 -0.58 -1.56
C VAL A 58 -1.16 -0.81 -2.36
N TYR A 59 -0.10 -0.07 -2.03
CA TYR A 59 1.20 -0.21 -2.68
C TYR A 59 1.79 -1.61 -2.48
N GLU A 60 1.79 -2.11 -1.25
CA GLU A 60 2.21 -3.47 -0.93
C GLU A 60 1.38 -4.52 -1.67
N GLY A 61 0.05 -4.36 -1.68
CA GLY A 61 -0.86 -5.23 -2.42
C GLY A 61 -0.51 -5.29 -3.92
N LEU A 62 -0.20 -4.15 -4.54
CA LEU A 62 0.19 -4.09 -5.95
C LEU A 62 1.57 -4.72 -6.20
N LEU A 63 2.55 -4.50 -5.32
CA LEU A 63 3.90 -5.07 -5.45
C LEU A 63 3.95 -6.57 -5.14
N SER A 64 3.02 -7.06 -4.35
CA SER A 64 2.95 -8.48 -3.99
C SER A 64 2.49 -9.36 -5.15
N TYR A 65 1.95 -8.78 -6.21
CA TYR A 65 1.52 -9.52 -7.39
C TYR A 65 2.60 -9.53 -8.48
N THR A 66 2.80 -10.70 -9.07
CA THR A 66 3.68 -10.86 -10.23
C THR A 66 2.87 -11.29 -11.45
N GLY A 67 3.12 -10.62 -12.57
CA GLY A 67 2.53 -10.96 -13.87
C GLY A 67 3.56 -11.54 -14.81
N PHE A 68 3.26 -12.70 -15.41
CA PHE A 68 4.12 -13.33 -16.40
C PHE A 68 3.31 -14.10 -17.44
N PHE A 69 3.91 -14.37 -18.59
CA PHE A 69 3.32 -15.28 -19.58
C PHE A 69 3.85 -16.69 -19.36
N ALA A 70 2.96 -17.67 -19.34
CA ALA A 70 3.35 -19.07 -19.29
C ALA A 70 4.19 -19.44 -20.53
N LYS A 71 5.41 -19.94 -20.31
CA LYS A 71 6.33 -20.35 -21.38
C LYS A 71 6.04 -21.75 -21.88
N GLU A 72 5.30 -22.51 -21.11
CA GLU A 72 4.83 -23.87 -21.34
C GLU A 72 3.55 -24.08 -20.55
N THR A 73 2.89 -25.21 -20.73
CA THR A 73 1.70 -25.55 -19.93
C THR A 73 2.08 -25.68 -18.46
N LEU A 74 1.37 -24.93 -17.61
CA LEU A 74 1.58 -24.91 -16.15
C LEU A 74 0.34 -25.40 -15.40
N TYR A 75 0.57 -26.09 -14.29
CA TYR A 75 -0.47 -26.46 -13.34
C TYR A 75 -0.25 -25.70 -12.03
N GLU A 76 -1.35 -25.29 -11.39
CA GLU A 76 -1.31 -24.62 -10.10
C GLU A 76 -1.39 -25.63 -8.96
N VAL A 77 -0.42 -25.56 -8.02
CA VAL A 77 -0.35 -26.44 -6.87
C VAL A 77 -0.41 -25.66 -5.55
N LYS A 78 -0.86 -26.32 -4.50
CA LYS A 78 -0.94 -25.80 -3.14
C LYS A 78 0.40 -26.02 -2.42
N LYS A 79 0.69 -25.20 -1.41
CA LYS A 79 1.73 -25.53 -0.45
C LYS A 79 1.23 -26.63 0.48
N ALA A 80 2.09 -27.57 0.86
CA ALA A 80 1.73 -28.76 1.68
C ALA A 80 0.97 -28.43 2.99
N ASP A 81 1.14 -27.22 3.55
CA ASP A 81 0.49 -26.80 4.80
C ASP A 81 -0.65 -25.78 4.59
N ASP A 82 -1.02 -25.46 3.36
CA ASP A 82 -2.01 -24.41 3.07
C ASP A 82 -3.40 -25.01 2.82
N ALA A 83 -4.18 -25.16 3.89
CA ALA A 83 -5.56 -25.60 3.84
C ALA A 83 -6.56 -24.46 3.50
N SER A 84 -6.08 -23.24 3.21
CA SER A 84 -6.96 -22.11 2.93
C SER A 84 -7.53 -22.16 1.50
N GLU A 85 -8.84 -22.00 1.38
CA GLU A 85 -9.54 -21.83 0.10
C GLU A 85 -9.51 -20.37 -0.39
N ASP A 86 -8.65 -19.52 0.17
CA ASP A 86 -8.59 -18.11 -0.14
C ASP A 86 -8.01 -17.87 -1.55
N GLU A 87 -8.72 -17.12 -2.38
CA GLU A 87 -8.28 -16.69 -3.72
C GLU A 87 -6.98 -15.83 -3.66
N ASN A 88 -6.66 -15.27 -2.51
CA ASN A 88 -5.45 -14.47 -2.27
C ASN A 88 -4.25 -15.29 -1.78
N ARG A 89 -4.32 -16.63 -1.82
CA ARG A 89 -3.21 -17.49 -1.45
C ARG A 89 -2.02 -17.37 -2.40
N GLN A 90 -0.87 -17.74 -1.89
CA GLN A 90 0.33 -17.92 -2.70
C GLN A 90 0.11 -19.02 -3.75
N ALA A 91 0.35 -18.70 -5.01
CA ALA A 91 0.24 -19.66 -6.11
C ALA A 91 1.62 -20.21 -6.47
N TYR A 92 1.72 -21.52 -6.57
CA TYR A 92 2.89 -22.21 -7.08
C TYR A 92 2.54 -22.86 -8.41
N PHE A 93 3.45 -22.78 -9.37
CA PHE A 93 3.21 -23.30 -10.71
C PHE A 93 4.28 -24.32 -11.03
N ILE A 94 3.84 -25.47 -11.56
CA ILE A 94 4.69 -26.55 -12.02
C ILE A 94 4.46 -26.80 -13.50
N PRO A 95 5.49 -27.15 -14.28
CA PRO A 95 5.33 -27.55 -15.68
C PRO A 95 4.62 -28.91 -15.80
N GLU A 96 3.97 -29.14 -16.94
CA GLU A 96 3.28 -30.42 -17.21
C GLU A 96 4.19 -31.64 -17.05
N SER A 97 5.50 -31.49 -17.33
CA SER A 97 6.49 -32.54 -17.18
C SER A 97 6.76 -32.96 -15.72
N GLU A 98 6.32 -32.20 -14.76
CA GLU A 98 6.50 -32.47 -13.32
C GLU A 98 5.23 -32.90 -12.59
N VAL A 99 4.10 -33.00 -13.28
CA VAL A 99 2.79 -33.36 -12.71
C VAL A 99 2.84 -34.70 -11.97
N ASP A 100 3.60 -35.66 -12.46
CA ASP A 100 3.74 -37.00 -11.85
C ASP A 100 4.49 -37.01 -10.49
N LYS A 101 5.11 -35.87 -10.12
CA LYS A 101 5.81 -35.74 -8.84
C LYS A 101 4.90 -35.30 -7.69
N TYR A 102 3.65 -34.92 -8.00
CA TYR A 102 2.69 -34.33 -7.06
C TYR A 102 1.46 -35.24 -6.92
N GLU A 103 0.90 -35.28 -5.72
CA GLU A 103 -0.32 -36.02 -5.44
C GLU A 103 -1.56 -35.23 -5.88
N GLU A 104 -2.70 -35.91 -6.07
CA GLU A 104 -3.94 -35.31 -6.59
C GLU A 104 -4.47 -34.16 -5.71
N ASP A 105 -4.31 -34.24 -4.40
CA ASP A 105 -4.77 -33.27 -3.42
C ASP A 105 -3.89 -32.03 -3.32
N GLU A 106 -2.67 -32.08 -3.87
CA GLU A 106 -1.76 -30.94 -3.94
C GLU A 106 -2.14 -29.97 -5.08
N PHE A 107 -2.96 -30.41 -6.03
CA PHE A 107 -3.40 -29.53 -7.12
C PHE A 107 -4.52 -28.60 -6.67
N VAL A 108 -4.46 -27.38 -7.19
CA VAL A 108 -5.60 -26.47 -7.14
C VAL A 108 -6.63 -26.93 -8.13
N THR A 109 -7.86 -27.10 -7.65
CA THR A 109 -8.99 -27.52 -8.49
C THR A 109 -10.10 -26.50 -8.47
N LEU A 110 -10.78 -26.33 -9.60
CA LEU A 110 -11.97 -25.50 -9.72
C LEU A 110 -13.16 -26.37 -10.19
N PRO A 111 -14.36 -26.11 -9.65
CA PRO A 111 -15.57 -26.77 -10.14
C PRO A 111 -15.81 -26.40 -11.60
N ASP A 112 -16.37 -27.33 -12.39
CA ASP A 112 -16.77 -27.04 -13.75
C ASP A 112 -17.95 -26.05 -13.74
N PRO A 113 -17.81 -24.82 -14.31
CA PRO A 113 -18.86 -23.82 -14.28
C PRO A 113 -20.14 -24.27 -15.02
N ASN A 114 -20.03 -25.27 -15.93
CA ASN A 114 -21.14 -25.77 -16.70
C ASN A 114 -21.76 -27.04 -16.08
N ASN A 115 -21.07 -27.69 -15.15
CA ASN A 115 -21.55 -28.88 -14.46
C ASN A 115 -20.97 -28.94 -13.03
N PRO A 116 -21.64 -28.31 -12.04
CA PRO A 116 -21.18 -28.29 -10.65
C PRO A 116 -21.08 -29.66 -9.98
N GLU A 117 -21.75 -30.67 -10.51
CA GLU A 117 -21.73 -32.07 -10.01
C GLU A 117 -20.57 -32.88 -10.59
N ALA A 118 -19.89 -32.37 -11.62
CA ALA A 118 -18.72 -33.02 -12.18
C ALA A 118 -17.50 -32.90 -11.23
N PRO A 119 -16.55 -33.86 -11.29
CA PRO A 119 -15.30 -33.73 -10.55
C PRO A 119 -14.60 -32.40 -10.89
N SER A 120 -14.11 -31.71 -9.87
CA SER A 120 -13.36 -30.47 -10.04
C SER A 120 -12.15 -30.72 -10.94
N ARG A 121 -11.84 -29.73 -11.80
CA ARG A 121 -10.71 -29.82 -12.74
C ARG A 121 -9.49 -29.13 -12.15
N LYS A 122 -8.31 -29.72 -12.35
CA LYS A 122 -7.02 -29.07 -12.02
C LYS A 122 -6.90 -27.75 -12.78
N VAL A 123 -6.47 -26.71 -12.07
CA VAL A 123 -6.22 -25.40 -12.68
C VAL A 123 -5.01 -25.50 -13.59
N LYS A 124 -5.22 -25.27 -14.87
CA LYS A 124 -4.23 -25.39 -15.93
C LYS A 124 -4.13 -24.08 -16.71
N TYR A 125 -2.91 -23.68 -17.03
CA TYR A 125 -2.61 -22.51 -17.85
C TYR A 125 -1.85 -22.97 -19.08
N GLU A 126 -2.44 -22.77 -20.24
CA GLU A 126 -1.81 -23.10 -21.52
C GLU A 126 -0.64 -22.15 -21.81
N GLU A 127 0.31 -22.60 -22.62
CA GLU A 127 1.43 -21.76 -23.11
C GLU A 127 0.90 -20.42 -23.69
N GLY A 128 1.55 -19.31 -23.35
CA GLY A 128 1.16 -17.97 -23.75
C GLY A 128 0.06 -17.33 -22.89
N THR A 129 -0.53 -18.03 -21.92
CA THR A 129 -1.51 -17.46 -21.00
C THR A 129 -0.82 -16.46 -20.07
N PHE A 130 -1.44 -15.27 -19.91
CA PHE A 130 -0.99 -14.31 -18.90
C PHE A 130 -1.48 -14.72 -17.52
N ILE A 131 -0.55 -14.92 -16.62
CA ILE A 131 -0.80 -15.29 -15.22
C ILE A 131 -0.49 -14.08 -14.36
N TYR A 132 -1.42 -13.70 -13.47
CA TYR A 132 -1.25 -12.63 -12.51
C TYR A 132 -1.65 -13.15 -11.13
N ARG A 133 -0.69 -13.37 -10.27
CA ARG A 133 -0.89 -13.99 -8.97
C ARG A 133 0.00 -13.39 -7.90
N LEU A 134 -0.38 -13.59 -6.65
CA LEU A 134 0.42 -13.21 -5.50
C LEU A 134 1.74 -14.00 -5.54
N ALA A 135 2.86 -13.30 -5.55
CA ALA A 135 4.18 -13.91 -5.58
C ALA A 135 4.51 -14.51 -4.21
N GLY A 136 4.67 -15.84 -4.18
CA GLY A 136 4.72 -16.62 -2.94
C GLY A 136 5.88 -16.31 -1.99
N ARG A 137 7.01 -15.82 -2.46
CA ARG A 137 8.21 -15.56 -1.64
C ARG A 137 8.55 -14.09 -1.45
N ASP A 138 7.99 -13.19 -2.22
CA ASP A 138 8.40 -11.79 -2.19
C ASP A 138 7.78 -11.05 -1.01
N ARG A 139 6.61 -11.45 -0.53
CA ARG A 139 5.99 -10.93 0.68
C ARG A 139 6.76 -11.30 1.94
N GLU A 140 7.28 -12.54 2.02
CA GLU A 140 8.12 -12.99 3.14
C GLU A 140 9.48 -12.26 3.13
N LYS A 141 9.98 -11.88 1.95
CA LYS A 141 11.24 -11.15 1.80
C LYS A 141 11.13 -9.67 2.11
N SER A 142 10.00 -9.03 1.78
CA SER A 142 9.80 -7.61 2.08
C SER A 142 9.54 -7.38 3.56
N ALA A 143 8.98 -8.38 4.29
CA ALA A 143 8.62 -8.33 5.71
C ALA A 143 7.99 -6.98 6.15
N SER A 144 7.37 -6.28 5.19
CA SER A 144 6.82 -4.95 5.40
C SER A 144 5.50 -5.05 6.15
N TYR A 145 5.54 -4.82 7.44
CA TYR A 145 4.35 -4.73 8.28
C TYR A 145 4.12 -3.26 8.65
N TYR A 146 2.98 -2.73 8.22
CA TYR A 146 2.60 -1.37 8.60
C TYR A 146 2.07 -1.34 10.03
N THR A 147 2.69 -0.52 10.85
CA THR A 147 2.26 -0.35 12.24
C THR A 147 0.87 0.28 12.28
N PRO A 148 -0.10 -0.28 13.03
CA PRO A 148 -1.42 0.31 13.16
C PRO A 148 -1.36 1.75 13.67
N GLU A 149 -2.18 2.62 13.11
CA GLU A 149 -2.19 4.06 13.38
C GLU A 149 -2.32 4.38 14.88
N VAL A 150 -3.12 3.59 15.61
CA VAL A 150 -3.30 3.75 17.05
C VAL A 150 -1.97 3.57 17.82
N LEU A 151 -1.17 2.58 17.43
CA LEU A 151 0.14 2.33 18.04
C LEU A 151 1.14 3.42 17.63
N THR A 152 1.15 3.82 16.38
CA THR A 152 2.01 4.91 15.89
C THR A 152 1.75 6.20 16.67
N LYS A 153 0.48 6.59 16.81
CA LYS A 153 0.07 7.77 17.58
C LYS A 153 0.49 7.68 19.05
N ALA A 154 0.29 6.53 19.67
CA ALA A 154 0.64 6.33 21.07
C ALA A 154 2.15 6.40 21.28
N VAL A 155 2.95 5.68 20.49
CA VAL A 155 4.41 5.67 20.61
C VAL A 155 4.97 7.08 20.43
N VAL A 156 4.60 7.78 19.35
CA VAL A 156 5.06 9.15 19.10
C VAL A 156 4.66 10.09 20.23
N LYS A 157 3.40 10.02 20.67
CA LYS A 157 2.91 10.87 21.77
C LYS A 157 3.72 10.70 23.05
N TYR A 158 4.01 9.48 23.45
CA TYR A 158 4.76 9.24 24.68
C TYR A 158 6.24 9.57 24.53
N SER A 159 6.85 9.31 23.38
CA SER A 159 8.23 9.70 23.10
C SER A 159 8.42 11.23 23.10
N LEU A 160 7.48 11.96 22.49
CA LEU A 160 7.55 13.41 22.44
C LEU A 160 7.19 14.07 23.78
N LYS A 161 6.34 13.44 24.60
CA LYS A 161 5.89 14.03 25.86
C LYS A 161 7.04 14.43 26.77
N GLU A 162 8.02 13.57 26.94
CA GLU A 162 9.21 13.88 27.77
C GLU A 162 10.17 14.83 27.06
N LEU A 163 10.34 14.65 25.76
CA LEU A 163 11.25 15.46 24.96
C LEU A 163 10.81 16.94 24.87
N LEU A 164 9.51 17.21 24.90
CA LEU A 164 8.94 18.55 24.79
C LEU A 164 8.78 19.27 26.14
N ASN A 165 9.06 18.61 27.28
CA ASN A 165 9.02 19.26 28.56
C ASN A 165 10.00 20.43 28.60
N ASP A 166 9.53 21.59 29.09
CA ASP A 166 10.30 22.82 29.29
C ASP A 166 10.93 23.42 28.01
N LYS A 167 10.50 22.98 26.83
CA LYS A 167 10.98 23.57 25.57
C LYS A 167 10.17 24.77 25.13
N THR A 168 10.87 25.72 24.54
CA THR A 168 10.27 26.82 23.79
C THR A 168 9.82 26.39 22.40
N ALA A 169 8.99 27.18 21.75
CA ALA A 169 8.55 26.88 20.38
C ALA A 169 9.75 26.78 19.42
N ASP A 170 10.71 27.68 19.50
CA ASP A 170 11.87 27.68 18.61
C ASP A 170 12.81 26.49 18.86
N GLU A 171 12.87 25.96 20.07
CA GLU A 171 13.62 24.73 20.38
C GLU A 171 13.00 23.48 19.76
N ILE A 172 11.68 23.48 19.51
CA ILE A 172 11.02 22.39 18.79
C ILE A 172 11.53 22.30 17.35
N LEU A 173 11.75 23.44 16.70
CA LEU A 173 12.27 23.47 15.33
C LEU A 173 13.75 23.07 15.22
N ASN A 174 14.46 22.93 16.34
CA ASN A 174 15.84 22.43 16.39
C ASN A 174 15.94 20.93 16.72
N LEU A 175 14.81 20.25 16.94
CA LEU A 175 14.79 18.80 17.17
C LEU A 175 15.13 18.05 15.90
N THR A 176 15.84 16.93 16.05
CA THR A 176 16.12 16.00 14.96
C THR A 176 15.44 14.67 15.26
N ILE A 177 14.66 14.17 14.33
CA ILE A 177 13.94 12.90 14.43
C ILE A 177 14.46 11.98 13.35
N CYS A 178 14.84 10.77 13.75
CA CYS A 178 15.32 9.75 12.84
C CYS A 178 14.49 8.47 13.01
N GLU A 179 13.99 7.94 11.90
CA GLU A 179 13.36 6.63 11.81
C GLU A 179 14.24 5.71 10.98
N PRO A 180 14.97 4.77 11.61
CA PRO A 180 15.96 3.93 10.93
C PRO A 180 15.34 2.78 10.12
N ALA A 181 14.05 2.53 10.25
CA ALA A 181 13.29 1.53 9.50
C ALA A 181 11.96 2.16 9.10
N MET A 182 12.02 3.08 8.13
CA MET A 182 10.94 4.01 7.85
C MET A 182 9.69 3.35 7.27
N GLY A 183 9.82 2.37 6.39
CA GLY A 183 8.70 1.76 5.70
C GLY A 183 7.81 2.82 5.05
N SER A 184 6.53 2.88 5.44
CA SER A 184 5.60 3.90 4.93
C SER A 184 5.81 5.32 5.51
N GLY A 185 6.76 5.52 6.43
CA GLY A 185 6.97 6.79 7.11
C GLY A 185 5.86 7.16 8.11
N ALA A 186 5.14 6.18 8.63
CA ALA A 186 4.00 6.42 9.52
C ALA A 186 4.40 7.14 10.81
N PHE A 187 5.53 6.77 11.41
CA PHE A 187 6.02 7.42 12.63
C PHE A 187 6.51 8.85 12.36
N LEU A 188 7.26 9.08 11.27
CA LEU A 188 7.69 10.43 10.90
C LEU A 188 6.51 11.34 10.59
N ASN A 189 5.51 10.84 9.86
CA ASN A 189 4.31 11.62 9.57
C ASN A 189 3.56 12.01 10.84
N GLU A 190 3.42 11.09 11.78
CA GLU A 190 2.77 11.37 13.07
C GLU A 190 3.61 12.32 13.94
N ALA A 191 4.95 12.18 13.91
CA ALA A 191 5.84 13.11 14.60
C ALA A 191 5.72 14.54 14.05
N VAL A 192 5.68 14.70 12.73
CA VAL A 192 5.43 16.00 12.08
C VAL A 192 4.12 16.60 12.53
N ASN A 193 3.04 15.79 12.61
CA ASN A 193 1.74 16.25 13.06
C ASN A 193 1.78 16.77 14.51
N GLN A 194 2.28 15.95 15.43
CA GLN A 194 2.29 16.31 16.86
C GLN A 194 3.25 17.46 17.17
N LEU A 195 4.43 17.51 16.50
CA LEU A 195 5.38 18.62 16.69
C LEU A 195 4.85 19.95 16.14
N ALA A 196 4.18 19.92 14.99
CA ALA A 196 3.59 21.13 14.42
C ALA A 196 2.48 21.69 15.30
N ASP A 197 1.62 20.81 15.86
CA ASP A 197 0.59 21.22 16.81
C ASP A 197 1.21 21.79 18.11
N ALA A 198 2.22 21.12 18.66
CA ALA A 198 2.93 21.59 19.86
C ALA A 198 3.62 22.95 19.62
N TYR A 199 4.31 23.09 18.49
CA TYR A 199 4.94 24.35 18.09
C TYR A 199 3.96 25.52 18.07
N LEU A 200 2.84 25.35 17.34
CA LEU A 200 1.85 26.43 17.22
C LEU A 200 1.21 26.77 18.56
N GLN A 201 0.93 25.77 19.40
CA GLN A 201 0.38 26.01 20.74
C GLN A 201 1.36 26.80 21.62
N LEU A 202 2.64 26.42 21.62
CA LEU A 202 3.65 27.13 22.39
C LEU A 202 3.92 28.53 21.83
N LYS A 203 4.00 28.67 20.52
CA LYS A 203 4.27 29.96 19.87
C LYS A 203 3.18 31.00 20.16
N GLN A 204 1.91 30.59 20.06
CA GLN A 204 0.78 31.44 20.43
C GLN A 204 0.83 31.86 21.92
N LYS A 205 1.22 30.92 22.80
CA LYS A 205 1.35 31.20 24.24
C LYS A 205 2.51 32.16 24.53
N GLU A 206 3.65 32.00 23.86
CA GLU A 206 4.84 32.85 24.03
C GLU A 206 4.61 34.27 23.54
N ILE A 207 3.94 34.43 22.40
CA ILE A 207 3.64 35.73 21.79
C ILE A 207 2.45 36.42 22.50
N GLY A 208 1.57 35.64 23.15
CA GLY A 208 0.34 36.13 23.75
C GLY A 208 -0.77 36.43 22.74
N GLU A 209 -0.61 35.96 21.50
CA GLU A 209 -1.57 36.17 20.40
C GLU A 209 -2.08 34.85 19.86
N SER A 210 -3.34 34.77 19.50
CA SER A 210 -3.94 33.59 18.88
C SER A 210 -4.02 33.75 17.37
N ILE A 211 -3.66 32.70 16.64
CA ILE A 211 -3.80 32.66 15.17
C ILE A 211 -5.30 32.65 14.84
N PRO A 212 -5.76 33.55 13.93
CA PRO A 212 -7.15 33.57 13.52
C PRO A 212 -7.59 32.20 12.96
N PRO A 213 -8.82 31.72 13.29
CA PRO A 213 -9.29 30.39 12.86
C PRO A 213 -9.20 30.15 11.34
N GLY A 214 -9.40 31.18 10.54
CA GLY A 214 -9.29 31.12 9.08
C GLY A 214 -7.86 30.95 8.56
N GLU A 215 -6.84 31.27 9.37
CA GLU A 215 -5.42 31.19 8.99
C GLU A 215 -4.73 29.98 9.62
N TYR A 216 -5.30 29.42 10.67
CA TYR A 216 -4.68 28.33 11.46
C TYR A 216 -4.26 27.14 10.58
N GLN A 217 -5.13 26.70 9.69
CA GLN A 217 -4.82 25.56 8.81
C GLN A 217 -3.65 25.85 7.86
N ARG A 218 -3.55 27.07 7.36
CA ARG A 218 -2.45 27.48 6.49
C ARG A 218 -1.12 27.49 7.26
N GLU A 219 -1.11 28.06 8.46
CA GLU A 219 0.09 28.09 9.30
C GLU A 219 0.48 26.69 9.76
N LEU A 220 -0.49 25.84 10.12
CA LEU A 220 -0.23 24.45 10.47
C LEU A 220 0.46 23.69 9.30
N GLN A 221 -0.04 23.83 8.08
CA GLN A 221 0.59 23.20 6.91
C GLN A 221 1.99 23.74 6.64
N ARG A 222 2.21 25.03 6.85
CA ARG A 222 3.53 25.65 6.71
C ARG A 222 4.54 25.08 7.71
N VAL A 223 4.13 24.95 8.97
CA VAL A 223 4.97 24.38 10.02
C VAL A 223 5.25 22.90 9.77
N LYS A 224 4.22 22.13 9.36
CA LYS A 224 4.40 20.72 8.97
C LYS A 224 5.41 20.56 7.84
N ALA A 225 5.31 21.39 6.80
CA ALA A 225 6.25 21.36 5.68
C ALA A 225 7.69 21.69 6.14
N HIS A 226 7.86 22.67 7.04
CA HIS A 226 9.16 23.01 7.60
C HIS A 226 9.75 21.82 8.38
N ILE A 227 9.01 21.27 9.33
CA ILE A 227 9.46 20.14 10.16
C ILE A 227 9.78 18.92 9.30
N ALA A 228 8.94 18.59 8.33
CA ALA A 228 9.16 17.45 7.44
C ALA A 228 10.45 17.56 6.61
N THR A 229 10.85 18.78 6.24
CA THR A 229 12.01 19.01 5.36
C THR A 229 13.32 19.30 6.13
N HIS A 230 13.25 19.70 7.39
CA HIS A 230 14.41 20.11 8.16
C HIS A 230 14.70 19.24 9.38
N ASN A 231 13.67 18.63 9.97
CA ASN A 231 13.79 17.92 11.23
C ASN A 231 13.71 16.40 11.10
N CYS A 232 13.16 15.88 10.00
CA CYS A 232 12.86 14.46 9.84
C CYS A 232 13.86 13.77 8.91
N TYR A 233 14.36 12.62 9.35
CA TYR A 233 15.29 11.77 8.61
C TYR A 233 14.77 10.34 8.68
N GLY A 234 14.70 9.66 7.55
CA GLY A 234 14.27 8.26 7.44
C GLY A 234 15.23 7.45 6.60
N VAL A 235 15.41 6.21 6.97
CA VAL A 235 16.16 5.21 6.20
C VAL A 235 15.21 4.02 5.97
N ASP A 236 15.15 3.54 4.72
CA ASP A 236 14.32 2.40 4.31
C ASP A 236 15.18 1.30 3.67
#